data_33f8c2823953ae8586b44f7a154af771
#
_entry.id   33f8c2823953ae8586b44f7a154af771
#
_cell.length_a   1.000
_cell.length_b   1.000
_cell.length_c   1.000
_cell.angle_alpha   90.00
_cell.angle_beta   90.00
_cell.angle_gamma   90.00
#
_symmetry.space_group_name_H-M   'P 1'
#
loop_
_entity.id
_entity.type
_entity.pdbx_description
1 polymer ?
#
loop_
_entity_poly.entity_id
_entity_poly.type
_entity_poly.pdbx_seq_one_letter_code
_entity_poly.pdbx_strand_id
1 'polypeptide(L)'
;PDTKIAVASYNFYFASKLNRDVQRILEGPNYKKIFPDTTLSRNNAVTRLGSYLRNGNEFEVVNQIGGLKSVGRGGALTGNKVDVMLMDDLYKDYMEANSPVVRESVWDWYTTVVDSRLHNESQQLIVFTRWHEEDLIGRLEQKGKVKEIHNFDDIYQPLKHDEWIKINFEAIKQSEATELDPRADGEPLWPNRHSKESLLSTMELDVEKFNCL
;
A
#
# COMPACT_ATOMS: atom_id res chain seq x y z
N PRO A 1 -10.05 0.69 16.40
CA PRO A 1 -11.26 1.38 15.88
C PRO A 1 -11.05 2.90 15.72
N ASP A 2 -10.08 3.50 16.44
CA ASP A 2 -9.84 4.95 16.42
C ASP A 2 -8.76 5.40 15.44
N THR A 3 -8.21 4.46 14.66
CA THR A 3 -7.15 4.70 13.67
C THR A 3 -7.71 5.33 12.41
N LYS A 4 -7.16 6.46 11.99
CA LYS A 4 -7.47 7.13 10.72
C LYS A 4 -6.54 6.63 9.64
N ILE A 5 -7.10 5.90 8.69
CA ILE A 5 -6.37 5.25 7.61
C ILE A 5 -6.62 5.99 6.31
N ALA A 6 -5.56 6.27 5.55
CA ALA A 6 -5.68 6.68 4.16
C ALA A 6 -5.12 5.59 3.25
N VAL A 7 -5.81 5.30 2.16
CA VAL A 7 -5.33 4.41 1.10
C VAL A 7 -5.21 5.18 -0.20
N ALA A 8 -4.03 5.14 -0.79
CA ALA A 8 -3.73 5.79 -2.07
C ALA A 8 -3.39 4.75 -3.14
N SER A 9 -3.74 5.06 -4.38
CA SER A 9 -3.29 4.30 -5.54
C SER A 9 -3.09 5.25 -6.73
N TYR A 10 -2.58 4.73 -7.87
CA TYR A 10 -2.34 5.53 -9.08
C TYR A 10 -3.57 6.32 -9.53
N ASN A 11 -4.77 5.87 -9.22
CA ASN A 11 -5.99 6.63 -9.43
C ASN A 11 -7.01 6.43 -8.28
N PHE A 12 -7.92 7.39 -8.18
CA PHE A 12 -8.95 7.41 -7.15
C PHE A 12 -9.95 6.24 -7.25
N TYR A 13 -10.29 5.82 -8.48
CA TYR A 13 -11.24 4.71 -8.68
C TYR A 13 -10.72 3.40 -8.10
N PHE A 14 -9.43 3.11 -8.29
CA PHE A 14 -8.81 1.90 -7.75
C PHE A 14 -8.73 1.95 -6.22
N ALA A 15 -8.28 3.07 -5.65
CA ALA A 15 -8.29 3.27 -4.20
C ALA A 15 -9.71 3.11 -3.60
N SER A 16 -10.74 3.62 -4.28
CA SER A 16 -12.13 3.48 -3.87
C SER A 16 -12.64 2.02 -3.96
N LYS A 17 -12.11 1.24 -4.90
CA LYS A 17 -12.41 -0.20 -4.97
C LYS A 17 -11.87 -0.93 -3.73
N LEU A 18 -10.62 -0.65 -3.34
CA LEU A 18 -10.04 -1.20 -2.12
C LEU A 18 -10.87 -0.84 -0.88
N ASN A 19 -11.31 0.41 -0.78
CA ASN A 19 -12.17 0.86 0.32
C ASN A 19 -13.48 0.04 0.40
N ARG A 20 -14.15 -0.16 -0.73
CA ARG A 20 -15.39 -0.97 -0.77
C ARG A 20 -15.14 -2.42 -0.37
N ASP A 21 -13.99 -2.98 -0.74
CA ASP A 21 -13.65 -4.35 -0.38
C ASP A 21 -13.37 -4.47 1.13
N VAL A 22 -12.70 -3.48 1.74
CA VAL A 22 -12.55 -3.38 3.20
C VAL A 22 -13.92 -3.28 3.89
N GLN A 23 -14.84 -2.44 3.41
CA GLN A 23 -16.19 -2.35 3.97
C GLN A 23 -16.92 -3.70 3.94
N ARG A 24 -16.81 -4.47 2.84
CA ARG A 24 -17.40 -5.82 2.74
C ARG A 24 -16.81 -6.79 3.76
N ILE A 25 -15.50 -6.72 4.00
CA ILE A 25 -14.83 -7.52 5.01
C ILE A 25 -15.34 -7.16 6.40
N LEU A 26 -15.41 -5.88 6.75
CA LEU A 26 -15.90 -5.38 8.04
C LEU A 26 -17.36 -5.79 8.32
N GLU A 27 -18.19 -5.90 7.28
CA GLU A 27 -19.57 -6.37 7.40
C GLU A 27 -19.71 -7.89 7.37
N GLY A 28 -18.65 -8.59 7.01
CA GLY A 28 -18.65 -10.04 6.89
C GLY A 28 -18.86 -10.75 8.24
N PRO A 29 -19.56 -11.91 8.26
CA PRO A 29 -19.90 -12.61 9.49
C PRO A 29 -18.67 -13.07 10.27
N ASN A 30 -17.59 -13.41 9.58
CA ASN A 30 -16.34 -13.84 10.23
C ASN A 30 -15.65 -12.69 10.96
N TYR A 31 -15.60 -11.50 10.35
CA TYR A 31 -15.04 -10.29 10.98
C TYR A 31 -15.83 -9.92 12.24
N LYS A 32 -17.18 -9.91 12.14
CA LYS A 32 -18.07 -9.58 13.25
C LYS A 32 -18.00 -10.55 14.43
N LYS A 33 -17.63 -11.80 14.19
CA LYS A 33 -17.37 -12.76 15.29
C LYS A 33 -16.16 -12.39 16.13
N ILE A 34 -15.13 -11.78 15.50
CA ILE A 34 -13.88 -11.42 16.17
C ILE A 34 -13.98 -10.00 16.73
N PHE A 35 -14.61 -9.09 15.99
CA PHE A 35 -14.72 -7.66 16.30
C PHE A 35 -16.19 -7.19 16.27
N PRO A 36 -17.03 -7.63 17.23
CA PRO A 36 -18.47 -7.37 17.21
C PRO A 36 -18.81 -5.88 17.32
N ASP A 37 -17.98 -5.09 17.98
CA ASP A 37 -18.21 -3.66 18.24
C ASP A 37 -17.77 -2.75 17.07
N THR A 38 -17.08 -3.31 16.07
CA THR A 38 -16.69 -2.54 14.87
C THR A 38 -17.86 -2.54 13.88
N THR A 39 -18.60 -1.44 13.83
CA THR A 39 -19.78 -1.30 12.97
C THR A 39 -19.67 -0.11 12.04
N LEU A 40 -20.24 -0.24 10.84
CA LEU A 40 -20.37 0.84 9.87
C LEU A 40 -21.81 1.36 9.85
N SER A 41 -21.98 2.65 9.53
CA SER A 41 -23.32 3.23 9.32
C SER A 41 -24.07 2.44 8.22
N ARG A 42 -25.38 2.26 8.41
CA ARG A 42 -26.23 1.60 7.42
C ARG A 42 -26.59 2.51 6.24
N ASN A 43 -26.53 3.82 6.45
CA ASN A 43 -26.96 4.81 5.46
C ASN A 43 -25.78 5.65 5.00
N ASN A 44 -25.72 5.93 3.69
CA ASN A 44 -24.77 6.87 3.07
C ASN A 44 -25.05 8.36 3.43
N ALA A 45 -25.93 8.62 4.37
CA ALA A 45 -26.32 9.98 4.69
C ALA A 45 -25.37 10.58 5.72
N VAL A 46 -24.63 11.60 5.32
CA VAL A 46 -24.11 12.61 6.25
C VAL A 46 -25.31 13.38 6.79
N THR A 47 -25.87 12.96 7.91
CA THR A 47 -26.93 13.68 8.57
C THR A 47 -26.41 14.38 9.81
N ARG A 48 -27.08 15.47 10.19
CA ARG A 48 -26.76 16.31 11.33
C ARG A 48 -26.69 15.48 12.61
N LEU A 49 -25.69 15.72 13.46
CA LEU A 49 -25.51 15.18 14.81
C LEU A 49 -25.77 13.66 14.95
N GLY A 50 -24.69 12.89 14.93
CA GLY A 50 -24.71 11.48 15.29
C GLY A 50 -24.75 10.49 14.14
N SER A 51 -24.61 10.93 12.90
CA SER A 51 -24.43 10.03 11.78
C SER A 51 -22.97 9.99 11.32
N TYR A 52 -22.51 8.80 11.02
CA TYR A 52 -21.17 8.51 10.58
C TYR A 52 -21.13 8.41 9.06
N LEU A 53 -20.09 9.00 8.47
CA LEU A 53 -19.89 8.96 7.03
C LEU A 53 -19.72 7.52 6.55
N ARG A 54 -20.41 7.20 5.47
CA ARG A 54 -20.19 5.95 4.74
C ARG A 54 -20.56 6.14 3.27
N ASN A 55 -19.58 5.97 2.40
CA ASN A 55 -19.78 5.93 0.95
C ASN A 55 -18.69 5.03 0.32
N GLY A 56 -18.59 5.00 -1.01
CA GLY A 56 -17.60 4.16 -1.70
C GLY A 56 -16.15 4.62 -1.57
N ASN A 57 -15.92 5.81 -1.02
CA ASN A 57 -14.61 6.46 -0.98
C ASN A 57 -14.08 6.66 0.44
N GLU A 58 -14.98 6.76 1.39
CA GLU A 58 -14.65 7.07 2.77
C GLU A 58 -15.72 6.48 3.70
N PHE A 59 -15.29 5.96 4.84
CA PHE A 59 -16.19 5.56 5.91
C PHE A 59 -15.59 5.86 7.28
N GLU A 60 -16.46 6.04 8.26
CA GLU A 60 -16.16 6.15 9.68
C GLU A 60 -16.72 4.95 10.43
N VAL A 61 -16.02 4.55 11.50
CA VAL A 61 -16.49 3.52 12.41
C VAL A 61 -17.46 4.13 13.41
N VAL A 62 -18.64 3.52 13.58
CA VAL A 62 -19.69 4.03 14.47
C VAL A 62 -19.20 4.10 15.93
N ASN A 63 -19.44 5.23 16.58
CA ASN A 63 -19.02 5.55 17.95
C ASN A 63 -17.49 5.58 18.15
N GLN A 64 -16.72 5.71 17.08
CA GLN A 64 -15.25 5.77 17.10
C GLN A 64 -14.81 6.99 16.26
N ILE A 65 -13.54 7.37 16.36
CA ILE A 65 -12.97 8.46 15.56
C ILE A 65 -12.20 7.95 14.33
N GLY A 66 -12.05 6.64 14.21
CA GLY A 66 -11.34 6.00 13.12
C GLY A 66 -12.19 5.82 11.86
N GLY A 67 -11.50 5.56 10.78
CA GLY A 67 -12.12 5.34 9.48
C GLY A 67 -11.08 5.14 8.38
N LEU A 68 -11.56 4.99 7.16
CA LEU A 68 -10.70 4.82 5.98
C LEU A 68 -11.12 5.77 4.87
N LYS A 69 -10.15 6.51 4.33
CA LYS A 69 -10.31 7.43 3.22
C LYS A 69 -9.48 7.00 2.01
N SER A 70 -10.09 7.00 0.84
CA SER A 70 -9.41 6.74 -0.43
C SER A 70 -8.93 8.03 -1.07
N VAL A 71 -7.74 7.99 -1.66
CA VAL A 71 -7.21 9.07 -2.49
C VAL A 71 -6.55 8.50 -3.75
N GLY A 72 -6.62 9.24 -4.84
CA GLY A 72 -5.76 8.98 -5.99
C GLY A 72 -4.41 9.69 -5.81
N ARG A 73 -3.38 9.21 -6.46
CA ARG A 73 -2.10 9.91 -6.58
C ARG A 73 -2.33 11.37 -7.00
N GLY A 74 -1.69 12.32 -6.33
CA GLY A 74 -1.93 13.75 -6.51
C GLY A 74 -3.18 14.28 -5.81
N GLY A 75 -4.00 13.41 -5.22
CA GLY A 75 -5.21 13.80 -4.50
C GLY A 75 -4.92 14.47 -3.15
N ALA A 76 -5.88 15.29 -2.70
CA ALA A 76 -5.75 16.03 -1.46
C ALA A 76 -6.08 15.17 -0.23
N LEU A 77 -5.22 15.25 0.78
CA LEU A 77 -5.43 14.74 2.15
C LEU A 77 -5.73 15.87 3.13
N THR A 78 -6.17 17.04 2.64
CA THR A 78 -6.35 18.25 3.41
C THR A 78 -7.33 18.06 4.58
N GLY A 79 -6.95 18.62 5.75
CA GLY A 79 -7.80 18.63 6.95
C GLY A 79 -7.80 17.33 7.76
N ASN A 80 -7.17 16.26 7.29
CA ASN A 80 -7.12 14.99 8.01
C ASN A 80 -5.69 14.68 8.47
N LYS A 81 -5.53 14.37 9.75
CA LYS A 81 -4.36 13.64 10.23
C LYS A 81 -4.51 12.18 9.81
N VAL A 82 -3.41 11.53 9.50
CA VAL A 82 -3.38 10.13 9.05
C VAL A 82 -2.50 9.35 10.02
N ASP A 83 -3.07 8.34 10.65
CA ASP A 83 -2.34 7.44 11.55
C ASP A 83 -1.66 6.31 10.77
N VAL A 84 -2.33 5.83 9.70
CA VAL A 84 -1.78 4.79 8.81
C VAL A 84 -1.98 5.21 7.35
N MET A 85 -0.89 5.35 6.61
CA MET A 85 -0.90 5.62 5.18
C MET A 85 -0.56 4.37 4.38
N LEU A 86 -1.50 3.88 3.59
CA LEU A 86 -1.30 2.75 2.69
C LEU A 86 -1.16 3.30 1.26
N MET A 87 -0.11 2.94 0.57
CA MET A 87 0.14 3.32 -0.82
C MET A 87 0.29 2.05 -1.66
N ASP A 88 -0.68 1.81 -2.54
CA ASP A 88 -0.76 0.62 -3.37
C ASP A 88 -0.73 1.02 -4.85
N ASP A 89 0.24 0.50 -5.59
CA ASP A 89 0.42 0.76 -7.02
C ASP A 89 0.30 2.25 -7.39
N LEU A 90 1.29 3.08 -7.00
CA LEU A 90 1.28 4.52 -7.32
C LEU A 90 1.58 4.84 -8.79
N TYR A 91 2.04 3.88 -9.56
CA TYR A 91 2.24 3.96 -11.01
C TYR A 91 1.31 2.96 -11.69
N LYS A 92 0.61 3.40 -12.71
CA LYS A 92 -0.36 2.57 -13.42
C LYS A 92 0.31 1.45 -14.22
N ASP A 93 1.43 1.77 -14.84
CA ASP A 93 2.16 0.88 -15.74
C ASP A 93 3.62 1.34 -15.93
N TYR A 94 4.37 0.54 -16.69
CA TYR A 94 5.75 0.82 -17.03
C TYR A 94 5.95 2.19 -17.70
N MET A 95 5.03 2.63 -18.55
CA MET A 95 5.12 3.93 -19.27
C MET A 95 5.05 5.11 -18.30
N GLU A 96 4.15 5.06 -17.32
CA GLU A 96 4.07 6.09 -16.28
C GLU A 96 5.33 6.12 -15.40
N ALA A 97 5.82 4.95 -14.98
CA ALA A 97 7.00 4.86 -14.13
C ALA A 97 8.27 5.35 -14.84
N ASN A 98 8.37 5.16 -16.17
CA ASN A 98 9.48 5.67 -16.97
C ASN A 98 9.39 7.15 -17.30
N SER A 99 8.25 7.80 -17.05
CA SER A 99 8.11 9.24 -17.24
C SER A 99 8.77 10.04 -16.09
N PRO A 100 9.83 10.81 -16.34
CA PRO A 100 10.43 11.66 -15.30
C PRO A 100 9.42 12.63 -14.66
N VAL A 101 8.49 13.17 -15.48
CA VAL A 101 7.46 14.11 -15.02
C VAL A 101 6.50 13.42 -14.05
N VAL A 102 6.11 12.18 -14.32
CA VAL A 102 5.23 11.41 -13.42
C VAL A 102 5.98 11.06 -12.14
N ARG A 103 7.24 10.61 -12.21
CA ARG A 103 8.05 10.32 -11.02
C ARG A 103 8.22 11.54 -10.13
N GLU A 104 8.51 12.70 -10.73
CA GLU A 104 8.62 13.95 -9.97
C GLU A 104 7.29 14.33 -9.31
N SER A 105 6.18 14.25 -10.03
CA SER A 105 4.86 14.53 -9.49
C SER A 105 4.48 13.60 -8.32
N VAL A 106 4.87 12.31 -8.37
CA VAL A 106 4.67 11.37 -7.25
C VAL A 106 5.50 11.78 -6.05
N TRP A 107 6.77 12.13 -6.29
CA TRP A 107 7.68 12.56 -5.24
C TRP A 107 7.20 13.86 -4.56
N ASP A 108 6.82 14.85 -5.34
CA ASP A 108 6.28 16.12 -4.83
C ASP A 108 5.00 15.89 -4.04
N TRP A 109 4.09 15.07 -4.54
CA TRP A 109 2.88 14.74 -3.81
C TRP A 109 3.18 14.01 -2.50
N TYR A 110 4.10 13.06 -2.51
CA TYR A 110 4.51 12.35 -1.31
C TYR A 110 5.08 13.31 -0.27
N THR A 111 6.04 14.14 -0.64
CA THR A 111 6.76 15.03 0.28
C THR A 111 5.94 16.23 0.75
N THR A 112 5.01 16.73 -0.07
CA THR A 112 4.23 17.94 0.26
C THR A 112 2.85 17.64 0.80
N VAL A 113 2.21 16.56 0.35
CA VAL A 113 0.84 16.21 0.75
C VAL A 113 0.83 15.08 1.77
N VAL A 114 1.46 13.93 1.47
CA VAL A 114 1.42 12.77 2.37
C VAL A 114 2.17 13.07 3.65
N ASP A 115 3.44 13.39 3.55
CA ASP A 115 4.33 13.64 4.71
C ASP A 115 3.77 14.72 5.65
N SER A 116 3.18 15.78 5.09
CA SER A 116 2.56 16.85 5.88
C SER A 116 1.31 16.42 6.69
N ARG A 117 0.77 15.23 6.49
CA ARG A 117 -0.39 14.66 7.21
C ARG A 117 -0.02 13.62 8.24
N LEU A 118 1.21 13.18 8.22
CA LEU A 118 1.75 12.23 9.17
C LEU A 118 2.18 12.94 10.46
N HIS A 119 2.19 12.20 11.55
CA HIS A 119 2.69 12.62 12.85
C HIS A 119 3.68 11.57 13.38
N ASN A 120 4.31 11.82 14.51
CA ASN A 120 5.42 10.99 15.01
C ASN A 120 5.09 9.50 15.19
N GLU A 121 3.82 9.17 15.39
CA GLU A 121 3.35 7.78 15.59
C GLU A 121 2.68 7.21 14.32
N SER A 122 2.64 7.97 13.23
CA SER A 122 2.05 7.49 11.99
C SER A 122 2.89 6.39 11.37
N GLN A 123 2.19 5.42 10.79
CA GLN A 123 2.79 4.31 10.07
C GLN A 123 2.53 4.44 8.58
N GLN A 124 3.46 3.97 7.78
CA GLN A 124 3.34 3.95 6.33
C GLN A 124 3.61 2.54 5.80
N LEU A 125 2.82 2.13 4.82
CA LEU A 125 3.03 0.91 4.05
C LEU A 125 2.98 1.25 2.56
N ILE A 126 4.05 0.96 1.85
CA ILE A 126 4.15 1.13 0.40
C ILE A 126 4.25 -0.26 -0.23
N VAL A 127 3.31 -0.60 -1.10
CA VAL A 127 3.27 -1.89 -1.78
C VAL A 127 3.07 -1.64 -3.27
N PHE A 128 4.06 -1.96 -4.08
CA PHE A 128 3.90 -1.99 -5.53
C PHE A 128 5.06 -2.71 -6.23
N THR A 129 4.83 -3.08 -7.45
CA THR A 129 5.83 -3.59 -8.37
C THR A 129 6.84 -2.49 -8.72
N ARG A 130 8.13 -2.79 -8.64
CA ARG A 130 9.20 -1.85 -8.98
C ARG A 130 9.32 -1.72 -10.50
N TRP A 131 8.97 -0.57 -11.05
CA TRP A 131 9.02 -0.29 -12.48
C TRP A 131 10.22 0.55 -12.91
N HIS A 132 10.87 1.24 -11.98
CA HIS A 132 12.00 2.12 -12.27
C HIS A 132 12.84 2.36 -11.02
N GLU A 133 14.17 2.46 -11.17
CA GLU A 133 15.10 2.70 -10.05
C GLU A 133 14.87 4.03 -9.31
N GLU A 134 14.32 5.04 -10.01
CA GLU A 134 13.95 6.34 -9.43
C GLU A 134 12.46 6.47 -9.12
N ASP A 135 11.73 5.37 -8.95
CA ASP A 135 10.37 5.41 -8.41
C ASP A 135 10.37 5.87 -6.94
N LEU A 136 9.21 5.98 -6.31
CA LEU A 136 9.13 6.45 -4.93
C LEU A 136 10.00 5.62 -3.98
N ILE A 137 9.97 4.28 -4.09
CA ILE A 137 10.79 3.40 -3.23
C ILE A 137 12.28 3.64 -3.52
N GLY A 138 12.69 3.71 -4.80
CA GLY A 138 14.09 3.95 -5.15
C GLY A 138 14.61 5.30 -4.66
N ARG A 139 13.79 6.35 -4.68
CA ARG A 139 14.15 7.65 -4.10
C ARG A 139 14.29 7.59 -2.58
N LEU A 140 13.46 6.80 -1.88
CA LEU A 140 13.60 6.56 -0.45
C LEU A 140 14.89 5.77 -0.15
N GLU A 141 15.22 4.76 -0.95
CA GLU A 141 16.48 4.00 -0.86
C GLU A 141 17.71 4.91 -1.04
N GLN A 142 17.69 5.82 -2.01
CA GLN A 142 18.76 6.78 -2.22
C GLN A 142 18.98 7.75 -1.03
N LYS A 143 17.96 7.96 -0.20
CA LYS A 143 18.11 8.71 1.07
C LYS A 143 18.86 7.94 2.15
N GLY A 144 19.17 6.65 1.92
CA GLY A 144 19.97 5.82 2.82
C GLY A 144 19.24 5.35 4.09
N LYS A 145 17.91 5.41 4.10
CA LYS A 145 17.09 5.10 5.28
C LYS A 145 16.27 3.82 5.15
N VAL A 146 16.52 3.03 4.13
CA VAL A 146 15.83 1.78 3.86
C VAL A 146 16.74 0.61 4.20
N LYS A 147 16.29 -0.25 5.13
CA LYS A 147 16.96 -1.50 5.49
C LYS A 147 16.18 -2.66 4.89
N GLU A 148 16.81 -3.43 4.03
CA GLU A 148 16.24 -4.71 3.60
C GLU A 148 16.40 -5.75 4.70
N ILE A 149 15.32 -6.49 4.98
CA ILE A 149 15.28 -7.49 6.05
C ILE A 149 14.97 -8.87 5.48
N HIS A 150 15.49 -9.91 6.14
CA HIS A 150 15.43 -11.29 5.68
C HIS A 150 14.89 -12.27 6.73
N ASN A 151 14.55 -11.78 7.92
CA ASN A 151 14.02 -12.59 9.04
C ASN A 151 12.85 -11.89 9.72
N PHE A 152 12.05 -12.65 10.48
CA PHE A 152 10.87 -12.12 11.19
C PHE A 152 11.23 -11.19 12.34
N ASP A 153 12.35 -11.44 13.03
CA ASP A 153 12.73 -10.65 14.21
C ASP A 153 13.03 -9.20 13.84
N ASP A 154 13.55 -8.95 12.64
CA ASP A 154 13.82 -7.60 12.14
C ASP A 154 12.55 -6.76 11.93
N ILE A 155 11.38 -7.39 11.69
CA ILE A 155 10.09 -6.69 11.55
C ILE A 155 9.69 -5.98 12.85
N TYR A 156 10.03 -6.57 13.98
CA TYR A 156 9.64 -6.07 15.30
C TYR A 156 10.66 -5.11 15.91
N GLN A 157 11.77 -4.84 15.22
CA GLN A 157 12.75 -3.86 15.69
C GLN A 157 12.17 -2.44 15.58
N PRO A 158 12.34 -1.61 16.61
CA PRO A 158 11.86 -0.23 16.55
C PRO A 158 12.60 0.54 15.46
N LEU A 159 11.84 1.19 14.59
CA LEU A 159 12.36 2.08 13.57
C LEU A 159 12.48 3.50 14.11
N LYS A 160 13.51 4.22 13.70
CA LYS A 160 13.58 5.67 13.88
C LYS A 160 12.59 6.35 12.93
N HIS A 161 12.28 7.61 13.23
CA HIS A 161 11.23 8.40 12.58
C HIS A 161 11.27 8.40 11.04
N ASP A 162 12.34 8.10 10.39
CA ASP A 162 12.50 8.17 8.94
C ASP A 162 13.20 6.94 8.35
N GLU A 163 13.23 5.87 9.14
CA GLU A 163 13.74 4.57 8.70
C GLU A 163 12.63 3.71 8.11
N TRP A 164 12.98 2.94 7.10
CA TRP A 164 12.10 2.03 6.41
C TRP A 164 12.62 0.60 6.46
N ILE A 165 11.70 -0.32 6.55
CA ILE A 165 11.97 -1.74 6.30
C ILE A 165 11.53 -2.06 4.88
N LYS A 166 12.37 -2.74 4.13
CA LYS A 166 12.04 -3.29 2.81
C LYS A 166 11.99 -4.80 2.88
N ILE A 167 10.90 -5.36 2.39
CA ILE A 167 10.75 -6.79 2.10
C ILE A 167 10.60 -6.91 0.59
N ASN A 168 11.46 -7.69 -0.03
CA ASN A 168 11.46 -7.91 -1.47
C ASN A 168 11.12 -9.36 -1.79
N PHE A 169 10.15 -9.56 -2.69
CA PHE A 169 9.77 -10.88 -3.19
C PHE A 169 9.94 -10.90 -4.71
N GLU A 170 10.93 -11.65 -5.17
CA GLU A 170 11.19 -11.82 -6.60
C GLU A 170 10.11 -12.70 -7.25
N ALA A 171 9.69 -12.38 -8.46
CA ALA A 171 8.72 -13.18 -9.22
C ALA A 171 9.21 -14.61 -9.44
N ILE A 172 10.49 -14.77 -9.79
CA ILE A 172 11.24 -16.05 -9.76
C ILE A 172 12.41 -15.81 -8.81
N LYS A 173 12.56 -16.67 -7.81
CA LYS A 173 13.62 -16.58 -6.82
C LYS A 173 14.98 -16.69 -7.48
N GLN A 174 15.87 -15.73 -7.26
CA GLN A 174 17.25 -15.69 -7.74
C GLN A 174 18.24 -15.44 -6.59
N SER A 175 17.77 -14.83 -5.51
CA SER A 175 18.55 -14.59 -4.30
C SER A 175 18.58 -15.83 -3.40
N GLU A 176 19.47 -15.84 -2.40
CA GLU A 176 19.52 -16.90 -1.40
C GLU A 176 18.20 -16.99 -0.61
N ALA A 177 17.85 -18.20 -0.17
CA ALA A 177 16.69 -18.44 0.66
C ALA A 177 16.86 -17.72 2.02
N THR A 178 15.79 -17.08 2.49
CA THR A 178 15.76 -16.38 3.77
C THR A 178 14.60 -16.89 4.63
N GLU A 179 14.53 -16.49 5.89
CA GLU A 179 13.39 -16.84 6.74
C GLU A 179 12.07 -16.26 6.20
N LEU A 180 12.08 -15.02 5.67
CA LEU A 180 10.91 -14.37 5.07
C LEU A 180 10.57 -14.93 3.69
N ASP A 181 11.53 -15.43 2.94
CA ASP A 181 11.33 -16.02 1.63
C ASP A 181 12.17 -17.32 1.50
N PRO A 182 11.67 -18.44 2.01
CA PRO A 182 12.38 -19.72 2.03
C PRO A 182 12.39 -20.48 0.70
N ARG A 183 11.88 -19.86 -0.39
CA ARG A 183 11.87 -20.49 -1.72
C ARG A 183 13.29 -20.83 -2.19
N ALA A 184 13.41 -21.93 -2.90
CA ALA A 184 14.66 -22.32 -3.57
C ALA A 184 14.88 -21.47 -4.83
N ASP A 185 16.12 -21.41 -5.30
CA ASP A 185 16.48 -20.77 -6.56
C ASP A 185 15.62 -21.30 -7.73
N GLY A 186 15.12 -20.40 -8.53
CA GLY A 186 14.24 -20.68 -9.66
C GLY A 186 12.79 -21.00 -9.30
N GLU A 187 12.36 -20.91 -8.05
CA GLU A 187 10.96 -21.10 -7.66
C GLU A 187 10.14 -19.84 -7.89
N PRO A 188 8.93 -19.92 -8.51
CA PRO A 188 8.04 -18.79 -8.69
C PRO A 188 7.39 -18.36 -7.36
N LEU A 189 7.09 -17.06 -7.22
CA LEU A 189 6.46 -16.51 -6.01
C LEU A 189 5.07 -17.11 -5.76
N TRP A 190 4.30 -17.30 -6.82
CA TRP A 190 2.94 -17.82 -6.71
C TRP A 190 2.63 -18.84 -7.81
N PRO A 191 3.14 -20.06 -7.69
CA PRO A 191 3.09 -21.08 -8.75
C PRO A 191 1.68 -21.43 -9.22
N ASN A 192 0.70 -21.38 -8.33
CA ASN A 192 -0.70 -21.66 -8.67
C ASN A 192 -1.35 -20.58 -9.57
N ARG A 193 -0.78 -19.38 -9.63
CA ARG A 193 -1.26 -18.28 -10.44
C ARG A 193 -0.37 -18.00 -11.64
N HIS A 194 0.94 -18.06 -11.44
CA HIS A 194 1.95 -17.83 -12.46
C HIS A 194 2.97 -18.95 -12.38
N SER A 195 2.87 -19.92 -13.30
CA SER A 195 3.83 -21.01 -13.36
C SER A 195 5.22 -20.51 -13.78
N LYS A 196 6.26 -21.26 -13.45
CA LYS A 196 7.64 -20.94 -13.84
C LYS A 196 7.77 -20.76 -15.36
N GLU A 197 7.14 -21.65 -16.14
CA GLU A 197 7.16 -21.60 -17.60
C GLU A 197 6.53 -20.32 -18.13
N SER A 198 5.40 -19.91 -17.55
CA SER A 198 4.70 -18.66 -17.92
C SER A 198 5.57 -17.43 -17.62
N LEU A 199 6.23 -17.42 -16.46
CA LEU A 199 7.12 -16.32 -16.07
C LEU A 199 8.37 -16.25 -16.95
N LEU A 200 8.99 -17.40 -17.27
CA LEU A 200 10.14 -17.45 -18.19
C LEU A 200 9.77 -16.99 -19.59
N SER A 201 8.59 -17.38 -20.09
CA SER A 201 8.10 -16.90 -21.38
C SER A 201 7.88 -15.37 -21.38
N THR A 202 7.40 -14.80 -20.27
CA THR A 202 7.28 -13.34 -20.12
C THR A 202 8.65 -12.66 -20.10
N MET A 203 9.63 -13.26 -19.43
CA MET A 203 11.01 -12.78 -19.39
C MET A 203 11.66 -12.78 -20.80
N GLU A 204 11.43 -13.81 -21.60
CA GLU A 204 11.92 -13.88 -22.98
C GLU A 204 11.33 -12.79 -23.88
N LEU A 205 10.10 -12.35 -23.61
CA LEU A 205 9.45 -11.27 -24.37
C LEU A 205 10.05 -9.90 -24.05
N ASP A 206 10.34 -9.62 -22.80
CA ASP A 206 10.86 -8.33 -22.35
C ASP A 206 11.53 -8.44 -20.98
N VAL A 207 12.86 -8.61 -20.98
CA VAL A 207 13.67 -8.78 -19.75
C VAL A 207 13.56 -7.55 -18.85
N GLU A 208 13.53 -6.33 -19.39
CA GLU A 208 13.48 -5.11 -18.59
C GLU A 208 12.16 -5.03 -17.83
N LYS A 209 11.05 -5.29 -18.51
CA LYS A 209 9.74 -5.34 -17.85
C LYS A 209 9.60 -6.51 -16.87
N PHE A 210 10.20 -7.65 -17.17
CA PHE A 210 10.19 -8.79 -16.27
C PHE A 210 10.92 -8.49 -14.96
N ASN A 211 12.05 -7.83 -15.01
CA ASN A 211 12.81 -7.44 -13.81
C ASN A 211 12.08 -6.41 -12.92
N CYS A 212 10.97 -5.87 -13.39
CA CYS A 212 10.07 -5.02 -12.63
C CYS A 212 8.94 -5.81 -11.94
N LEU A 213 8.80 -7.11 -12.20
CA LEU A 213 7.82 -7.99 -11.57
C LEU A 213 8.37 -8.62 -10.29
#